data_dc1fa40cc3823526f99cd4e4a97024f0
#
_entry.id   dc1fa40cc3823526f99cd4e4a97024f0
#
_cell.length_a   1.000
_cell.length_b   1.000
_cell.length_c   1.000
_cell.angle_alpha   90.00
_cell.angle_beta   90.00
_cell.angle_gamma   90.00
#
_symmetry.space_group_name_H-M   'P 1'
#
loop_
_entity.id
_entity.type
_entity.pdbx_description
1 polymer ?
#
loop_
_entity_poly.entity_id
_entity_poly.type
_entity_poly.pdbx_seq_one_letter_code
_entity_poly.pdbx_strand_id
1 'polypeptide(L)'
;MNNIKIKSPATVANLVCGFDILGMALNDPYDIMTLKLLDKPEVIIHNKDNFNLPTEAEKNVAGVVLLSMMERMDGNCGFEVEIEKHIKPGSGIGSSAASAAGAVVAANHLLGNIFSNDELVQFAMNGEKLASGVKHADNIAPCIL
;
A
#
# COMPACT_ATOMS: atom_id res chain seq x y z
N MET A 1 -0.01 -14.88 -14.62
CA MET A 1 1.08 -14.63 -13.64
C MET A 1 0.40 -14.60 -12.28
N ASN A 2 0.75 -15.52 -11.35
CA ASN A 2 0.03 -15.64 -10.08
C ASN A 2 0.68 -14.85 -8.93
N ASN A 3 1.86 -14.27 -9.14
CA ASN A 3 2.57 -13.44 -8.16
C ASN A 3 3.32 -12.29 -8.83
N ILE A 4 3.55 -11.23 -8.06
CA ILE A 4 4.33 -10.06 -8.47
C ILE A 4 5.18 -9.58 -7.30
N LYS A 5 6.38 -9.10 -7.58
CA LYS A 5 7.26 -8.45 -6.61
C LYS A 5 7.51 -7.02 -7.05
N ILE A 6 7.28 -6.08 -6.16
CA ILE A 6 7.45 -4.65 -6.43
C ILE A 6 8.32 -3.97 -5.37
N LYS A 7 8.84 -2.81 -5.72
CA LYS A 7 9.46 -1.85 -4.80
C LYS A 7 8.50 -0.69 -4.59
N SER A 8 8.27 -0.30 -3.34
CA SER A 8 7.45 0.85 -2.99
C SER A 8 8.31 1.91 -2.30
N PRO A 9 8.47 3.10 -2.89
CA PRO A 9 9.42 4.09 -2.41
C PRO A 9 8.97 4.77 -1.12
N ALA A 10 9.94 5.29 -0.36
CA ALA A 10 9.68 6.32 0.64
C ALA A 10 9.26 7.63 -0.05
N THR A 11 8.55 8.48 0.69
CA THR A 11 8.09 9.78 0.20
C THR A 11 8.33 10.88 1.21
N VAL A 12 8.47 12.09 0.70
CA VAL A 12 8.48 13.32 1.49
C VAL A 12 7.30 14.16 1.05
N ALA A 13 6.50 14.60 2.00
CA ALA A 13 5.35 15.47 1.78
C ALA A 13 5.46 16.75 2.59
N ASN A 14 4.51 17.67 2.43
CA ASN A 14 4.49 18.96 3.12
C ASN A 14 5.73 19.82 2.84
N LEU A 15 6.15 19.83 1.58
CA LEU A 15 7.35 20.54 1.16
C LEU A 15 7.14 22.06 1.21
N VAL A 16 7.70 22.72 2.23
CA VAL A 16 7.67 24.19 2.45
C VAL A 16 6.26 24.76 2.33
N CYS A 17 5.95 25.47 1.22
CA CYS A 17 4.63 26.06 0.94
C CYS A 17 3.61 25.08 0.38
N GLY A 18 3.95 23.82 0.19
CA GLY A 18 3.11 22.79 -0.39
C GLY A 18 2.46 21.86 0.66
N PHE A 19 2.07 22.38 1.81
CA PHE A 19 1.41 21.61 2.87
C PHE A 19 0.16 20.92 2.35
N ASP A 20 0.06 19.59 2.55
CA ASP A 20 -0.99 18.68 2.06
C ASP A 20 -1.17 18.65 0.51
N ILE A 21 -0.28 19.28 -0.26
CA ILE A 21 -0.40 19.39 -1.72
C ILE A 21 0.80 18.76 -2.43
N LEU A 22 2.02 19.04 -1.96
CA LEU A 22 3.24 18.59 -2.61
C LEU A 22 3.83 17.37 -1.90
N GLY A 23 4.03 16.32 -2.67
CA GLY A 23 4.74 15.12 -2.26
C GLY A 23 5.73 14.67 -3.34
N MET A 24 6.79 13.99 -2.92
CA MET A 24 7.85 13.49 -3.79
C MET A 24 8.27 12.09 -3.36
N ALA A 25 8.37 11.17 -4.33
CA ALA A 25 8.96 9.86 -4.10
C ALA A 25 10.49 9.93 -4.06
N LEU A 26 11.10 9.14 -3.19
CA LEU A 26 12.54 9.02 -3.04
C LEU A 26 13.05 7.76 -3.74
N ASN A 27 14.27 7.79 -4.26
CA ASN A 27 14.89 6.60 -4.83
C ASN A 27 15.26 5.56 -3.78
N ASP A 28 15.55 5.98 -2.56
CA ASP A 28 15.96 5.17 -1.42
C ASP A 28 15.59 5.89 -0.10
N PRO A 29 15.13 5.20 0.95
CA PRO A 29 14.83 3.77 1.00
C PRO A 29 13.50 3.40 0.30
N TYR A 30 13.29 2.10 0.08
CA TYR A 30 12.05 1.54 -0.45
C TYR A 30 11.71 0.24 0.27
N ASP A 31 10.42 -0.06 0.41
CA ASP A 31 9.95 -1.37 0.87
C ASP A 31 9.86 -2.35 -0.29
N ILE A 32 9.96 -3.64 0.00
CA ILE A 32 9.72 -4.71 -0.97
C ILE A 32 8.43 -5.42 -0.60
N MET A 33 7.58 -5.62 -1.59
CA MET A 33 6.32 -6.31 -1.41
C MET A 33 6.15 -7.37 -2.48
N THR A 34 5.84 -8.60 -2.05
CA THR A 34 5.50 -9.71 -2.95
C THR A 34 4.05 -10.07 -2.74
N LEU A 35 3.25 -9.94 -3.77
CA LEU A 35 1.82 -10.23 -3.73
C LEU A 35 1.50 -11.44 -4.61
N LYS A 36 0.58 -12.29 -4.13
CA LYS A 36 0.06 -13.45 -4.84
C LYS A 36 -1.46 -13.42 -4.82
N LEU A 37 -2.08 -13.75 -5.94
CA LEU A 37 -3.53 -13.89 -6.05
C LEU A 37 -3.98 -15.24 -5.47
N LEU A 38 -5.07 -15.23 -4.70
CA LEU A 38 -5.70 -16.41 -4.13
C LEU A 38 -7.11 -16.62 -4.71
N ASP A 39 -7.51 -17.88 -4.84
CA ASP A 39 -8.87 -18.25 -5.28
C ASP A 39 -9.93 -18.08 -4.16
N LYS A 40 -9.48 -17.94 -2.90
CA LYS A 40 -10.36 -17.72 -1.75
C LYS A 40 -10.40 -16.25 -1.36
N PRO A 41 -11.54 -15.71 -0.93
CA PRO A 41 -11.68 -14.30 -0.54
C PRO A 41 -11.09 -14.05 0.85
N GLU A 42 -9.78 -14.10 0.96
CA GLU A 42 -9.03 -13.86 2.20
C GLU A 42 -7.78 -13.01 1.93
N VAL A 43 -7.31 -12.30 2.95
CA VAL A 43 -6.04 -11.57 2.91
C VAL A 43 -5.10 -12.17 3.95
N ILE A 44 -3.97 -12.70 3.49
CA ILE A 44 -2.93 -13.30 4.34
C ILE A 44 -1.70 -12.40 4.30
N ILE A 45 -1.18 -12.01 5.47
CA ILE A 45 -0.06 -11.07 5.59
C ILE A 45 1.12 -11.74 6.29
N HIS A 46 2.29 -11.65 5.67
CA HIS A 46 3.57 -12.10 6.21
C HIS A 46 4.54 -10.92 6.29
N ASN A 47 4.93 -10.54 7.51
CA ASN A 47 5.99 -9.56 7.72
C ASN A 47 7.35 -10.27 7.72
N LYS A 48 8.28 -9.81 6.88
CA LYS A 48 9.67 -10.34 6.77
C LYS A 48 10.69 -9.47 7.50
N ASP A 49 10.21 -8.55 8.32
CA ASP A 49 11.00 -7.61 9.11
C ASP A 49 10.76 -7.82 10.63
N ASN A 50 11.45 -7.02 11.44
CA ASN A 50 11.37 -7.09 12.91
C ASN A 50 10.55 -5.95 13.53
N PHE A 51 9.71 -5.25 12.78
CA PHE A 51 8.91 -4.13 13.31
C PHE A 51 7.64 -4.56 14.04
N ASN A 52 7.32 -5.87 14.06
CA ASN A 52 6.14 -6.44 14.73
C ASN A 52 4.82 -5.76 14.33
N LEU A 53 4.67 -5.44 13.05
CA LEU A 53 3.43 -4.90 12.53
C LEU A 53 2.30 -5.95 12.57
N PRO A 54 1.03 -5.55 12.74
CA PRO A 54 -0.10 -6.47 12.72
C PRO A 54 -0.13 -7.33 11.46
N THR A 55 -0.49 -8.60 11.60
CA THR A 55 -0.75 -9.51 10.47
C THR A 55 -2.24 -9.70 10.20
N GLU A 56 -3.11 -9.23 11.10
CA GLU A 56 -4.54 -9.16 10.85
C GLU A 56 -4.84 -8.10 9.80
N ALA A 57 -5.56 -8.48 8.75
CA ALA A 57 -5.79 -7.63 7.58
C ALA A 57 -6.43 -6.29 7.94
N GLU A 58 -7.38 -6.27 8.87
CA GLU A 58 -8.11 -5.09 9.31
C GLU A 58 -7.26 -4.11 10.14
N LYS A 59 -6.12 -4.56 10.64
CA LYS A 59 -5.19 -3.77 11.46
C LYS A 59 -3.89 -3.42 10.74
N ASN A 60 -3.71 -3.92 9.53
CA ASN A 60 -2.53 -3.69 8.71
C ASN A 60 -2.89 -2.77 7.53
N VAL A 61 -2.06 -1.76 7.26
CA VAL A 61 -2.31 -0.78 6.20
C VAL A 61 -2.48 -1.45 4.82
N ALA A 62 -1.60 -2.37 4.45
CA ALA A 62 -1.71 -3.12 3.20
C ALA A 62 -2.96 -4.02 3.20
N GLY A 63 -3.30 -4.63 4.34
CA GLY A 63 -4.48 -5.45 4.50
C GLY A 63 -5.78 -4.68 4.27
N VAL A 64 -5.95 -3.53 4.92
CA VAL A 64 -7.14 -2.66 4.74
C VAL A 64 -7.33 -2.26 3.29
N VAL A 65 -6.26 -1.93 2.60
CA VAL A 65 -6.30 -1.56 1.19
C VAL A 65 -6.74 -2.75 0.32
N LEU A 66 -6.16 -3.94 0.53
CA LEU A 66 -6.53 -5.14 -0.21
C LEU A 66 -7.97 -5.56 0.05
N LEU A 67 -8.44 -5.48 1.30
CA LEU A 67 -9.85 -5.72 1.63
C LEU A 67 -10.79 -4.75 0.89
N SER A 68 -10.44 -3.47 0.83
CA SER A 68 -11.21 -2.45 0.11
C SER A 68 -11.28 -2.72 -1.40
N MET A 69 -10.19 -3.23 -2.00
CA MET A 69 -10.19 -3.65 -3.41
C MET A 69 -11.05 -4.91 -3.62
N MET A 70 -10.99 -5.88 -2.71
CA MET A 70 -11.81 -7.08 -2.75
C MET A 70 -13.31 -6.76 -2.67
N GLU A 71 -13.72 -5.85 -1.78
CA GLU A 71 -15.11 -5.37 -1.70
C GLU A 71 -15.60 -4.81 -3.03
N ARG A 72 -14.77 -4.04 -3.71
CA ARG A 72 -15.09 -3.47 -5.03
C ARG A 72 -15.24 -4.51 -6.13
N MET A 73 -14.68 -5.72 -5.91
CA MET A 73 -14.72 -6.86 -6.83
C MET A 73 -15.70 -7.96 -6.41
N ASP A 74 -16.66 -7.65 -5.53
CA ASP A 74 -17.67 -8.60 -5.02
C ASP A 74 -17.06 -9.84 -4.32
N GLY A 75 -15.83 -9.72 -3.78
CA GLY A 75 -15.16 -10.76 -3.01
C GLY A 75 -14.75 -12.00 -3.81
N ASN A 76 -14.57 -11.88 -5.13
CA ASN A 76 -14.29 -13.04 -6.00
C ASN A 76 -12.83 -13.52 -5.97
N CYS A 77 -11.94 -12.86 -5.24
CA CYS A 77 -10.53 -13.24 -5.10
C CYS A 77 -9.98 -12.84 -3.73
N GLY A 78 -8.77 -13.31 -3.42
CA GLY A 78 -8.03 -12.89 -2.23
C GLY A 78 -6.57 -12.65 -2.56
N PHE A 79 -5.80 -12.27 -1.53
CA PHE A 79 -4.40 -11.92 -1.69
C PHE A 79 -3.54 -12.48 -0.55
N GLU A 80 -2.38 -13.01 -0.90
CA GLU A 80 -1.31 -13.31 0.04
C GLU A 80 -0.18 -12.30 -0.21
N VAL A 81 0.22 -11.56 0.83
CA VAL A 81 1.25 -10.54 0.74
C VAL A 81 2.39 -10.79 1.71
N GLU A 82 3.62 -10.79 1.20
CA GLU A 82 4.84 -10.71 1.99
C GLU A 82 5.36 -9.28 1.95
N ILE A 83 5.63 -8.69 3.11
CA ILE A 83 6.10 -7.31 3.27
C ILE A 83 7.47 -7.33 3.92
N GLU A 84 8.46 -6.76 3.24
CA GLU A 84 9.81 -6.55 3.75
C GLU A 84 10.04 -5.03 3.87
N LYS A 85 9.91 -4.51 5.09
CA LYS A 85 10.02 -3.08 5.36
C LYS A 85 11.47 -2.64 5.55
N HIS A 86 11.88 -1.69 4.74
CA HIS A 86 13.13 -0.94 4.88
C HIS A 86 12.88 0.51 5.30
N ILE A 87 11.65 0.99 5.13
CA ILE A 87 11.20 2.29 5.61
C ILE A 87 10.67 2.11 7.03
N LYS A 88 11.40 2.62 8.01
CA LYS A 88 11.03 2.47 9.44
C LYS A 88 9.63 3.06 9.69
N PRO A 89 8.70 2.32 10.29
CA PRO A 89 7.41 2.85 10.72
C PRO A 89 7.58 4.04 11.67
N GLY A 90 6.81 5.10 11.44
CA GLY A 90 6.89 6.33 12.24
C GLY A 90 8.10 7.23 11.94
N SER A 91 8.87 6.96 10.88
CA SER A 91 10.03 7.78 10.50
C SER A 91 9.70 9.13 9.86
N GLY A 92 8.44 9.36 9.49
CA GLY A 92 8.01 10.60 8.82
C GLY A 92 8.29 10.65 7.31
N ILE A 93 8.76 9.54 6.72
CA ILE A 93 9.04 9.46 5.27
C ILE A 93 8.10 8.48 4.54
N GLY A 94 6.82 8.52 4.89
CA GLY A 94 5.76 7.83 4.15
C GLY A 94 5.75 6.31 4.26
N SER A 95 6.17 5.72 5.40
CA SER A 95 6.21 4.26 5.57
C SER A 95 4.83 3.60 5.38
N SER A 96 3.75 4.19 5.90
CA SER A 96 2.38 3.71 5.69
C SER A 96 1.92 3.88 4.25
N ALA A 97 2.22 5.03 3.65
CA ALA A 97 1.90 5.31 2.25
C ALA A 97 2.60 4.33 1.29
N ALA A 98 3.86 3.98 1.55
CA ALA A 98 4.58 2.96 0.78
C ALA A 98 3.89 1.59 0.87
N SER A 99 3.44 1.18 2.07
CA SER A 99 2.70 -0.07 2.24
C SER A 99 1.34 -0.05 1.52
N ALA A 100 0.59 1.06 1.61
CA ALA A 100 -0.69 1.22 0.94
C ALA A 100 -0.54 1.22 -0.60
N ALA A 101 0.36 2.07 -1.12
CA ALA A 101 0.61 2.21 -2.55
C ALA A 101 1.14 0.91 -3.17
N GLY A 102 2.09 0.27 -2.49
CA GLY A 102 2.62 -1.02 -2.92
C GLY A 102 1.54 -2.08 -3.05
N ALA A 103 0.66 -2.20 -2.05
CA ALA A 103 -0.43 -3.16 -2.08
C ALA A 103 -1.39 -2.94 -3.25
N VAL A 104 -1.87 -1.70 -3.47
CA VAL A 104 -2.83 -1.41 -4.56
C VAL A 104 -2.22 -1.62 -5.94
N VAL A 105 -0.97 -1.18 -6.15
CA VAL A 105 -0.29 -1.32 -7.44
C VAL A 105 -0.04 -2.78 -7.76
N ALA A 106 0.49 -3.55 -6.81
CA ALA A 106 0.73 -4.97 -6.99
C ALA A 106 -0.57 -5.75 -7.26
N ALA A 107 -1.63 -5.47 -6.49
CA ALA A 107 -2.93 -6.10 -6.69
C ALA A 107 -3.50 -5.76 -8.06
N ASN A 108 -3.48 -4.49 -8.48
CA ASN A 108 -3.99 -4.09 -9.78
C ASN A 108 -3.26 -4.77 -10.93
N HIS A 109 -1.93 -4.93 -10.85
CA HIS A 109 -1.17 -5.69 -11.84
C HIS A 109 -1.60 -7.15 -11.93
N LEU A 110 -1.82 -7.83 -10.79
CA LEU A 110 -2.31 -9.22 -10.77
C LEU A 110 -3.72 -9.35 -11.34
N LEU A 111 -4.55 -8.33 -11.18
CA LEU A 111 -5.90 -8.25 -11.71
C LEU A 111 -5.97 -7.84 -13.18
N GLY A 112 -4.85 -7.57 -13.84
CA GLY A 112 -4.80 -7.17 -15.24
C GLY A 112 -4.98 -5.67 -15.47
N ASN A 113 -4.66 -4.83 -14.47
CA ASN A 113 -4.74 -3.36 -14.51
C ASN A 113 -6.16 -2.84 -14.77
N ILE A 114 -7.14 -3.39 -14.04
CA ILE A 114 -8.56 -3.02 -14.22
C ILE A 114 -8.92 -1.68 -13.58
N PHE A 115 -8.12 -1.17 -12.64
CA PHE A 115 -8.33 0.10 -11.97
C PHE A 115 -7.39 1.18 -12.51
N SER A 116 -7.89 2.40 -12.62
CA SER A 116 -7.12 3.59 -12.96
C SER A 116 -6.23 4.05 -11.80
N ASN A 117 -5.22 4.88 -12.08
CA ASN A 117 -4.36 5.44 -11.04
C ASN A 117 -5.15 6.22 -9.99
N ASP A 118 -6.17 6.97 -10.39
CA ASP A 118 -7.03 7.72 -9.46
C ASP A 118 -7.77 6.78 -8.49
N GLU A 119 -8.30 5.66 -8.99
CA GLU A 119 -8.91 4.64 -8.14
C GLU A 119 -7.91 4.00 -7.18
N LEU A 120 -6.68 3.72 -7.65
CA LEU A 120 -5.62 3.19 -6.79
C LEU A 120 -5.26 4.16 -5.66
N VAL A 121 -5.18 5.47 -5.94
CA VAL A 121 -4.99 6.50 -4.91
C VAL A 121 -6.14 6.47 -3.89
N GLN A 122 -7.39 6.35 -4.34
CA GLN A 122 -8.55 6.29 -3.43
C GLN A 122 -8.50 5.03 -2.54
N PHE A 123 -8.16 3.86 -3.06
CA PHE A 123 -7.99 2.65 -2.26
C PHE A 123 -6.86 2.81 -1.24
N ALA A 124 -5.70 3.32 -1.66
CA ALA A 124 -4.56 3.52 -0.79
C ALA A 124 -4.84 4.50 0.36
N MET A 125 -5.66 5.53 0.14
CA MET A 125 -6.11 6.46 1.18
C MET A 125 -6.93 5.78 2.29
N ASN A 126 -7.56 4.63 2.05
CA ASN A 126 -8.23 3.87 3.12
C ASN A 126 -7.21 3.29 4.11
N GLY A 127 -6.06 2.83 3.62
CA GLY A 127 -4.95 2.39 4.47
C GLY A 127 -4.35 3.54 5.28
N GLU A 128 -4.18 4.71 4.66
CA GLU A 128 -3.65 5.90 5.35
C GLU A 128 -4.59 6.37 6.48
N LYS A 129 -5.90 6.27 6.27
CA LYS A 129 -6.89 6.56 7.33
C LYS A 129 -6.68 5.67 8.57
N LEU A 130 -6.32 4.39 8.39
CA LEU A 130 -6.00 3.50 9.50
C LEU A 130 -4.74 3.99 10.25
N ALA A 131 -3.71 4.41 9.54
CA ALA A 131 -2.41 4.78 10.11
C ALA A 131 -2.42 6.15 10.80
N SER A 132 -3.03 7.16 10.18
CA SER A 132 -2.98 8.57 10.60
C SER A 132 -4.32 9.12 11.09
N GLY A 133 -5.42 8.39 10.90
CA GLY A 133 -6.78 8.85 11.22
C GLY A 133 -7.41 9.76 10.17
N VAL A 134 -6.65 10.21 9.18
CA VAL A 134 -7.08 11.12 8.11
C VAL A 134 -6.70 10.56 6.73
N LYS A 135 -7.37 11.05 5.69
CA LYS A 135 -7.08 10.66 4.32
C LYS A 135 -6.25 11.76 3.65
N HIS A 136 -4.96 11.54 3.50
CA HIS A 136 -4.05 12.41 2.75
C HIS A 136 -3.45 11.66 1.57
N ALA A 137 -3.38 12.31 0.41
CA ALA A 137 -2.83 11.72 -0.81
C ALA A 137 -1.39 12.16 -1.10
N ASP A 138 -0.86 13.13 -0.38
CA ASP A 138 0.42 13.79 -0.61
C ASP A 138 1.65 12.85 -0.53
N ASN A 139 1.56 11.80 0.31
CA ASN A 139 2.55 10.73 0.35
C ASN A 139 2.20 9.53 -0.57
N ILE A 140 0.91 9.30 -0.81
CA ILE A 140 0.43 8.15 -1.60
C ILE A 140 0.61 8.38 -3.10
N ALA A 141 0.13 9.53 -3.59
CA ALA A 141 0.16 9.84 -5.02
C ALA A 141 1.56 9.73 -5.64
N PRO A 142 2.64 10.25 -5.01
CA PRO A 142 3.99 10.10 -5.53
C PRO A 142 4.50 8.65 -5.61
N CYS A 143 3.91 7.72 -4.84
CA CYS A 143 4.25 6.29 -4.92
C CYS A 143 3.56 5.58 -6.09
N ILE A 144 2.43 6.11 -6.59
CA ILE A 144 1.57 5.46 -7.59
C ILE A 144 1.79 6.07 -8.98
N LEU A 145 1.98 7.39 -9.05
CA LEU A 145 2.12 8.17 -10.28
C LEU A 145 3.56 8.29 -10.77
#